data_3d3b824b43016e2bead219da7f9f2acf
#
_entry.id   3d3b824b43016e2bead219da7f9f2acf
#
_cell.length_a   1.000
_cell.length_b   1.000
_cell.length_c   1.000
_cell.angle_alpha   90.00
_cell.angle_beta   90.00
_cell.angle_gamma   90.00
#
_symmetry.space_group_name_H-M   'P 1'
#
loop_
_entity.id
_entity.type
_entity.pdbx_description
1 polymer ?
#
loop_
_entity_poly.entity_id
_entity_poly.type
_entity_poly.pdbx_seq_one_letter_code
_entity_poly.pdbx_strand_id
1 'polypeptide(L)'
;RKKSDLYYKCHNCNIGQSVGNLIKDIDPHLYKEYILHRYKSGETGRGKSRQPEFKFEQPKFKPRKTTIRLPSIGSLPREHYARKYYESRRIPTIFMDKIFYAEDFKRWAQSVCQVDYSNLTQGEPRLVIPFFDENNKLIGAQGRALRESKVRYVTVKVHEDAKKIFGLERWKPEEHTYLVEGPIDSLFLPNCLAMAGASLGDLSFLNKEKTTIILDNESRSNTIPNLMNMYLRNDWKVVVWKTHWIGDDNDTFKDINDLIILGRSPAQILEMINKNTYSGLRGEWEVSNWKLYS
;
A
#
# COMPACT_ATOMS: atom_id res chain seq x y z
N ARG A 1 -19.89 -14.84 33.38
CA ARG A 1 -19.20 -14.29 32.20
C ARG A 1 -20.21 -14.24 31.07
N LYS A 2 -20.71 -13.05 30.66
CA LYS A 2 -21.51 -12.91 29.44
C LYS A 2 -20.62 -13.29 28.27
N LYS A 3 -21.05 -14.26 27.47
CA LYS A 3 -20.37 -14.60 26.20
C LYS A 3 -20.39 -13.34 25.35
N SER A 4 -19.22 -12.86 24.94
CA SER A 4 -19.09 -11.78 23.97
C SER A 4 -19.70 -12.23 22.67
N ASP A 5 -20.43 -11.35 21.99
CA ASP A 5 -20.91 -11.61 20.63
C ASP A 5 -19.73 -11.94 19.72
N LEU A 6 -19.89 -12.95 18.88
CA LEU A 6 -18.89 -13.31 17.89
C LEU A 6 -18.89 -12.26 16.78
N TYR A 7 -17.69 -11.88 16.33
CA TYR A 7 -17.47 -10.96 15.22
C TYR A 7 -16.80 -11.67 14.06
N TYR A 8 -17.25 -11.34 12.87
CA TYR A 8 -16.63 -11.76 11.62
C TYR A 8 -15.83 -10.58 11.03
N LYS A 9 -14.65 -10.86 10.49
CA LYS A 9 -13.85 -9.90 9.75
C LYS A 9 -13.33 -10.55 8.47
N CYS A 10 -13.65 -9.95 7.34
CA CYS A 10 -13.11 -10.38 6.05
C CYS A 10 -11.69 -9.82 5.87
N HIS A 11 -10.71 -10.68 5.65
CA HIS A 11 -9.32 -10.27 5.42
C HIS A 11 -9.09 -9.67 4.03
N ASN A 12 -10.02 -9.89 3.10
CA ASN A 12 -9.87 -9.40 1.73
C ASN A 12 -10.45 -7.98 1.54
N CYS A 13 -11.68 -7.74 2.04
CA CYS A 13 -12.35 -6.43 1.91
C CYS A 13 -12.36 -5.61 3.21
N ASN A 14 -11.78 -6.12 4.28
CA ASN A 14 -11.67 -5.50 5.62
C ASN A 14 -13.01 -5.18 6.31
N ILE A 15 -14.14 -5.64 5.75
CA ILE A 15 -15.46 -5.49 6.38
C ILE A 15 -15.51 -6.38 7.62
N GLY A 16 -15.82 -5.76 8.76
CA GLY A 16 -16.06 -6.47 10.01
C GLY A 16 -17.46 -6.19 10.53
N GLN A 17 -18.16 -7.26 10.95
CA GLN A 17 -19.50 -7.12 11.52
C GLN A 17 -19.81 -8.24 12.51
N SER A 18 -20.86 -8.04 13.33
CA SER A 18 -21.33 -9.08 14.24
C SER A 18 -21.90 -10.25 13.44
N VAL A 19 -21.85 -11.45 14.03
CA VAL A 19 -22.47 -12.65 13.42
C VAL A 19 -23.97 -12.42 13.15
N GLY A 20 -24.67 -11.68 13.99
CA GLY A 20 -26.07 -11.31 13.74
C GLY A 20 -26.25 -10.50 12.46
N ASN A 21 -25.39 -9.51 12.20
CA ASN A 21 -25.46 -8.72 10.98
C ASN A 21 -25.07 -9.56 9.74
N LEU A 22 -24.08 -10.42 9.89
CA LEU A 22 -23.68 -11.33 8.81
C LEU A 22 -24.84 -12.26 8.41
N ILE A 23 -25.53 -12.88 9.37
CA ILE A 23 -26.70 -13.73 9.12
C ILE A 23 -27.81 -12.93 8.45
N LYS A 24 -28.06 -11.68 8.89
CA LYS A 24 -29.07 -10.81 8.28
C LYS A 24 -28.79 -10.50 6.83
N ASP A 25 -27.52 -10.31 6.46
CA ASP A 25 -27.10 -9.97 5.11
C ASP A 25 -27.16 -11.21 4.18
N ILE A 26 -26.92 -12.41 4.73
CA ILE A 26 -26.91 -13.66 3.94
C ILE A 26 -28.34 -14.22 3.80
N ASP A 27 -29.09 -14.29 4.89
CA ASP A 27 -30.43 -14.87 4.92
C ASP A 27 -31.32 -14.16 5.95
N PRO A 28 -32.26 -13.29 5.51
CA PRO A 28 -33.20 -12.60 6.39
C PRO A 28 -34.17 -13.53 7.14
N HIS A 29 -34.43 -14.76 6.64
CA HIS A 29 -35.27 -15.74 7.34
C HIS A 29 -34.50 -16.35 8.50
N LEU A 30 -33.30 -16.81 8.26
CA LEU A 30 -32.41 -17.35 9.28
C LEU A 30 -32.10 -16.31 10.37
N TYR A 31 -32.05 -15.01 10.00
CA TYR A 31 -31.89 -13.94 10.98
C TYR A 31 -33.06 -13.86 11.98
N LYS A 32 -34.31 -14.07 11.51
CA LYS A 32 -35.47 -14.10 12.42
C LYS A 32 -35.38 -15.26 13.41
N GLU A 33 -34.97 -16.42 12.96
CA GLU A 33 -34.75 -17.58 13.83
C GLU A 33 -33.62 -17.35 14.83
N TYR A 34 -32.52 -16.76 14.38
CA TYR A 34 -31.40 -16.38 15.23
C TYR A 34 -31.81 -15.42 16.36
N ILE A 35 -32.60 -14.38 16.03
CA ILE A 35 -33.11 -13.43 17.02
C ILE A 35 -34.07 -14.12 17.99
N LEU A 36 -34.96 -14.98 17.49
CA LEU A 36 -35.90 -15.73 18.32
C LEU A 36 -35.19 -16.69 19.28
N HIS A 37 -34.14 -17.35 18.81
CA HIS A 37 -33.31 -18.23 19.64
C HIS A 37 -32.61 -17.46 20.74
N ARG A 38 -31.99 -16.31 20.42
CA ARG A 38 -31.35 -15.44 21.44
C ARG A 38 -32.36 -14.87 22.45
N TYR A 39 -33.58 -14.59 22.03
CA TYR A 39 -34.62 -14.16 22.92
C TYR A 39 -35.03 -15.30 23.88
N LYS A 40 -35.21 -16.53 23.40
CA LYS A 40 -35.54 -17.72 24.20
C LYS A 40 -34.41 -18.09 25.17
N SER A 41 -33.16 -17.89 24.78
CA SER A 41 -31.99 -18.15 25.65
C SER A 41 -31.68 -17.01 26.64
N GLY A 42 -32.51 -15.95 26.67
CA GLY A 42 -32.32 -14.83 27.59
C GLY A 42 -31.16 -13.88 27.24
N GLU A 43 -30.62 -14.00 26.04
CA GLU A 43 -29.48 -13.17 25.56
C GLU A 43 -29.95 -11.80 25.02
N THR A 44 -31.23 -11.67 24.68
CA THR A 44 -31.86 -10.42 24.26
C THR A 44 -33.13 -10.20 25.07
N GLY A 45 -33.16 -9.23 25.94
CA GLY A 45 -34.37 -8.91 26.69
C GLY A 45 -34.15 -7.88 27.79
N ARG A 46 -35.13 -7.01 27.96
CA ARG A 46 -35.34 -5.93 28.90
C ARG A 46 -34.50 -6.01 30.18
N GLY A 47 -33.40 -5.33 30.16
CA GLY A 47 -32.50 -5.13 31.28
C GLY A 47 -31.35 -4.27 30.85
N LYS A 48 -31.65 -3.05 30.41
CA LYS A 48 -30.61 -2.01 30.26
C LYS A 48 -30.08 -1.69 31.66
N SER A 49 -29.18 -2.52 32.18
CA SER A 49 -28.21 -1.97 33.11
C SER A 49 -27.48 -0.85 32.33
N ARG A 50 -27.58 0.38 32.81
CA ARG A 50 -26.73 1.47 32.35
C ARG A 50 -25.31 0.92 32.34
N GLN A 51 -24.76 0.69 31.12
CA GLN A 51 -23.34 0.45 31.01
C GLN A 51 -22.67 1.70 31.56
N PRO A 52 -21.74 1.55 32.52
CA PRO A 52 -20.94 2.69 32.91
C PRO A 52 -20.26 3.24 31.65
N GLU A 53 -20.50 4.49 31.33
CA GLU A 53 -19.72 5.20 30.31
C GLU A 53 -18.29 5.29 30.83
N PHE A 54 -17.47 4.34 30.47
CA PHE A 54 -16.05 4.49 30.61
C PHE A 54 -15.63 5.50 29.54
N LYS A 55 -15.49 6.75 29.90
CA LYS A 55 -14.72 7.72 29.14
C LYS A 55 -13.27 7.29 29.24
N PHE A 56 -12.86 6.44 28.32
CA PHE A 56 -11.44 6.27 28.07
C PHE A 56 -10.95 7.60 27.51
N GLU A 57 -10.35 8.43 28.34
CA GLU A 57 -9.44 9.45 27.83
C GLU A 57 -8.34 8.67 27.10
N GLN A 58 -8.36 8.76 25.78
CA GLN A 58 -7.25 8.25 25.00
C GLN A 58 -5.98 8.89 25.57
N PRO A 59 -4.98 8.09 25.99
CA PRO A 59 -3.76 8.65 26.50
C PRO A 59 -3.21 9.59 25.42
N LYS A 60 -3.12 10.87 25.73
CA LYS A 60 -2.52 11.89 24.86
C LYS A 60 -1.03 11.60 24.80
N PHE A 61 -0.63 10.68 23.94
CA PHE A 61 0.78 10.45 23.64
C PHE A 61 1.31 11.73 23.00
N LYS A 62 2.22 12.42 23.70
CA LYS A 62 3.00 13.49 23.08
C LYS A 62 3.70 12.85 21.86
N PRO A 63 3.54 13.37 20.64
CA PRO A 63 4.19 12.80 19.49
C PRO A 63 5.69 12.83 19.75
N ARG A 64 6.31 11.68 19.95
CA ARG A 64 7.77 11.58 19.94
C ARG A 64 8.18 12.04 18.54
N LYS A 65 9.10 13.02 18.46
CA LYS A 65 9.79 13.32 17.20
C LYS A 65 10.49 12.02 16.82
N THR A 66 9.91 11.33 15.86
CA THR A 66 10.40 10.00 15.45
C THR A 66 11.57 10.21 14.52
N THR A 67 12.74 10.46 15.10
CA THR A 67 14.00 10.48 14.36
C THR A 67 14.30 9.02 13.98
N ILE A 68 14.49 8.76 12.70
CA ILE A 68 14.89 7.44 12.23
C ILE A 68 16.33 7.20 12.68
N ARG A 69 16.50 6.31 13.65
CA ARG A 69 17.82 5.92 14.20
C ARG A 69 18.39 4.74 13.45
N LEU A 70 18.55 4.90 12.12
CA LEU A 70 19.18 3.93 11.23
C LEU A 70 20.23 4.66 10.40
N PRO A 71 21.29 3.97 9.95
CA PRO A 71 22.22 4.54 8.98
C PRO A 71 21.48 4.77 7.64
N SER A 72 21.66 5.96 7.05
CA SER A 72 21.22 6.24 5.70
C SER A 72 22.06 5.43 4.69
N ILE A 73 21.53 5.16 3.51
CA ILE A 73 22.30 4.49 2.45
C ILE A 73 23.54 5.31 2.08
N GLY A 74 23.43 6.65 2.10
CA GLY A 74 24.57 7.53 1.82
C GLY A 74 25.70 7.44 2.85
N SER A 75 25.39 7.13 4.13
CA SER A 75 26.37 6.96 5.19
C SER A 75 27.07 5.59 5.19
N LEU A 76 26.59 4.62 4.43
CA LEU A 76 27.20 3.28 4.37
C LEU A 76 28.45 3.28 3.48
N PRO A 77 29.48 2.45 3.79
CA PRO A 77 30.59 2.21 2.88
C PRO A 77 30.15 1.81 1.49
N ARG A 78 30.90 2.20 0.46
CA ARG A 78 30.55 1.85 -0.94
C ARG A 78 30.44 0.34 -1.18
N GLU A 79 31.23 -0.45 -0.47
CA GLU A 79 31.22 -1.91 -0.57
C GLU A 79 30.06 -2.59 0.17
N HIS A 80 29.30 -1.84 0.96
CA HIS A 80 28.19 -2.39 1.70
C HIS A 80 27.08 -2.88 0.77
N TYR A 81 26.61 -4.11 0.93
CA TYR A 81 25.65 -4.75 0.02
C TYR A 81 24.31 -4.01 -0.12
N ALA A 82 23.84 -3.33 0.94
CA ALA A 82 22.61 -2.51 0.85
C ALA A 82 22.81 -1.29 -0.05
N ARG A 83 24.02 -0.68 -0.03
CA ARG A 83 24.38 0.42 -0.93
C ARG A 83 24.53 -0.06 -2.36
N LYS A 84 25.20 -1.19 -2.58
CA LYS A 84 25.30 -1.83 -3.90
C LYS A 84 23.91 -2.16 -4.46
N TYR A 85 23.01 -2.66 -3.63
CA TYR A 85 21.62 -2.91 -4.02
C TYR A 85 20.92 -1.60 -4.45
N TYR A 86 21.04 -0.54 -3.65
CA TYR A 86 20.47 0.77 -3.99
C TYR A 86 20.98 1.28 -5.35
N GLU A 87 22.29 1.22 -5.56
CA GLU A 87 22.96 1.65 -6.79
C GLU A 87 22.56 0.78 -8.00
N SER A 88 22.43 -0.54 -7.83
CA SER A 88 21.98 -1.47 -8.88
C SER A 88 20.55 -1.18 -9.37
N ARG A 89 19.72 -0.63 -8.49
CA ARG A 89 18.36 -0.19 -8.83
C ARG A 89 18.33 1.19 -9.50
N ARG A 90 19.50 1.82 -9.69
CA ARG A 90 19.66 3.17 -10.28
C ARG A 90 18.80 4.24 -9.59
N ILE A 91 18.51 4.08 -8.30
CA ILE A 91 17.74 5.05 -7.54
C ILE A 91 18.51 6.38 -7.49
N PRO A 92 17.85 7.53 -7.76
CA PRO A 92 18.53 8.83 -7.80
C PRO A 92 19.27 9.15 -6.49
N THR A 93 20.48 9.67 -6.60
CA THR A 93 21.39 9.93 -5.45
C THR A 93 20.80 10.90 -4.42
N ILE A 94 19.88 11.78 -4.83
CA ILE A 94 19.18 12.70 -3.93
C ILE A 94 18.35 12.01 -2.83
N PHE A 95 18.09 10.71 -2.99
CA PHE A 95 17.36 9.91 -2.01
C PHE A 95 18.28 9.06 -1.11
N MET A 96 19.60 9.08 -1.31
CA MET A 96 20.54 8.25 -0.54
C MET A 96 20.46 8.52 0.96
N ASP A 97 20.22 9.78 1.37
CA ASP A 97 20.09 10.15 2.77
C ASP A 97 18.65 10.07 3.31
N LYS A 98 17.70 9.70 2.46
CA LYS A 98 16.28 9.54 2.79
C LYS A 98 15.84 8.07 2.87
N ILE A 99 16.69 7.15 2.45
CA ILE A 99 16.49 5.70 2.49
C ILE A 99 17.53 5.11 3.42
N PHE A 100 17.12 4.17 4.26
CA PHE A 100 17.93 3.70 5.39
C PHE A 100 18.16 2.19 5.28
N TYR A 101 19.11 1.71 6.07
CA TYR A 101 19.40 0.30 6.23
C TYR A 101 19.09 -0.14 7.66
N ALA A 102 18.31 -1.20 7.80
CA ALA A 102 18.09 -1.89 9.05
C ALA A 102 18.70 -3.30 8.97
N GLU A 103 19.65 -3.61 9.86
CA GLU A 103 20.20 -4.96 9.98
C GLU A 103 19.15 -5.93 10.55
N ASP A 104 18.32 -5.46 11.47
CA ASP A 104 17.16 -6.16 12.00
C ASP A 104 15.93 -5.24 11.87
N PHE A 105 15.18 -5.46 10.80
CA PHE A 105 13.99 -4.66 10.50
C PHE A 105 12.89 -4.81 11.56
N LYS A 106 12.71 -6.02 12.10
CA LYS A 106 11.72 -6.27 13.15
C LYS A 106 12.01 -5.44 14.38
N ARG A 107 13.26 -5.47 14.88
CA ARG A 107 13.67 -4.70 16.05
C ARG A 107 13.47 -3.20 15.85
N TRP A 108 13.79 -2.69 14.66
CA TRP A 108 13.55 -1.29 14.33
C TRP A 108 12.05 -0.98 14.28
N ALA A 109 11.22 -1.78 13.58
CA ALA A 109 9.78 -1.57 13.48
C ALA A 109 9.12 -1.53 14.88
N GLN A 110 9.47 -2.46 15.76
CA GLN A 110 8.97 -2.48 17.14
C GLN A 110 9.40 -1.25 17.97
N SER A 111 10.51 -0.60 17.61
CA SER A 111 10.97 0.60 18.32
C SER A 111 10.22 1.87 17.92
N VAL A 112 9.61 1.91 16.73
CA VAL A 112 8.96 3.11 16.18
C VAL A 112 7.46 2.98 16.01
N CYS A 113 6.96 1.75 15.81
CA CYS A 113 5.54 1.47 15.57
C CYS A 113 4.81 1.18 16.88
N GLN A 114 3.56 1.65 16.98
CA GLN A 114 2.64 1.31 18.06
C GLN A 114 1.88 0.00 17.77
N VAL A 115 1.87 -0.42 16.52
CA VAL A 115 1.25 -1.66 16.04
C VAL A 115 2.19 -2.82 16.32
N ASP A 116 1.64 -3.96 16.74
CA ASP A 116 2.43 -5.18 16.95
C ASP A 116 2.83 -5.83 15.62
N TYR A 117 4.12 -5.99 15.43
CA TYR A 117 4.73 -6.69 14.31
C TYR A 117 5.55 -7.91 14.77
N SER A 118 5.05 -8.64 15.75
CA SER A 118 5.69 -9.85 16.31
C SER A 118 5.91 -10.95 15.26
N ASN A 119 5.06 -10.99 14.22
CA ASN A 119 5.12 -11.94 13.10
C ASN A 119 6.27 -11.69 12.11
N LEU A 120 6.97 -10.56 12.20
CA LEU A 120 8.13 -10.31 11.35
C LEU A 120 9.30 -11.22 11.72
N THR A 121 10.11 -11.58 10.72
CA THR A 121 11.34 -12.36 10.92
C THR A 121 12.38 -11.52 11.64
N GLN A 122 12.97 -12.08 12.71
CA GLN A 122 14.04 -11.42 13.45
C GLN A 122 15.38 -11.52 12.70
N GLY A 123 16.23 -10.50 12.85
CA GLY A 123 17.55 -10.46 12.21
C GLY A 123 17.52 -10.39 10.69
N GLU A 124 16.40 -9.99 10.10
CA GLU A 124 16.27 -9.86 8.65
C GLU A 124 16.68 -8.46 8.18
N PRO A 125 17.78 -8.34 7.39
CA PRO A 125 18.24 -7.06 6.90
C PRO A 125 17.33 -6.54 5.75
N ARG A 126 16.92 -5.28 5.88
CA ARG A 126 16.07 -4.63 4.89
C ARG A 126 16.51 -3.22 4.56
N LEU A 127 16.27 -2.83 3.32
CA LEU A 127 16.21 -1.43 2.93
C LEU A 127 14.93 -0.84 3.53
N VAL A 128 15.03 0.29 4.22
CA VAL A 128 13.91 0.96 4.88
C VAL A 128 13.59 2.23 4.14
N ILE A 129 12.39 2.30 3.59
CA ILE A 129 11.84 3.45 2.87
C ILE A 129 10.77 4.06 3.78
N PRO A 130 11.06 5.16 4.48
CA PRO A 130 10.13 5.77 5.42
C PRO A 130 9.00 6.53 4.70
N PHE A 131 7.81 6.52 5.28
CA PHE A 131 6.65 7.27 4.83
C PHE A 131 6.41 8.43 5.78
N PHE A 132 6.32 9.61 5.22
CA PHE A 132 6.03 10.83 5.98
C PHE A 132 4.69 11.40 5.52
N ASP A 133 3.98 12.05 6.45
CA ASP A 133 2.81 12.85 6.12
C ASP A 133 3.23 14.22 5.54
N GLU A 134 2.25 15.04 5.18
CA GLU A 134 2.43 16.38 4.62
C GLU A 134 3.19 17.34 5.58
N ASN A 135 3.29 17.00 6.87
CA ASN A 135 4.00 17.75 7.90
C ASN A 135 5.39 17.15 8.22
N ASN A 136 5.91 16.25 7.38
CA ASN A 136 7.17 15.53 7.60
C ASN A 136 7.20 14.68 8.89
N LYS A 137 6.05 14.22 9.38
CA LYS A 137 5.96 13.29 10.50
C LYS A 137 6.00 11.87 9.96
N LEU A 138 6.84 11.01 10.54
CA LEU A 138 6.90 9.59 10.19
C LEU A 138 5.57 8.90 10.50
N ILE A 139 4.95 8.29 9.48
CA ILE A 139 3.67 7.57 9.57
C ILE A 139 3.80 6.08 9.32
N GLY A 140 4.86 5.65 8.66
CA GLY A 140 5.12 4.25 8.34
C GLY A 140 6.44 4.07 7.63
N ALA A 141 6.68 2.85 7.16
CA ALA A 141 7.80 2.53 6.28
C ALA A 141 7.54 1.26 5.50
N GLN A 142 8.20 1.13 4.35
CA GLN A 142 8.31 -0.15 3.66
C GLN A 142 9.72 -0.72 3.83
N GLY A 143 9.79 -1.96 4.27
CA GLY A 143 11.02 -2.75 4.38
C GLY A 143 11.18 -3.67 3.18
N ARG A 144 12.17 -3.42 2.30
CA ARG A 144 12.55 -4.31 1.20
C ARG A 144 13.61 -5.29 1.66
N ALA A 145 13.35 -6.58 1.56
CA ALA A 145 14.34 -7.61 1.87
C ALA A 145 15.57 -7.50 0.95
N LEU A 146 16.76 -7.55 1.55
CA LEU A 146 18.04 -7.49 0.87
C LEU A 146 18.66 -8.87 0.64
N ARG A 147 18.05 -9.90 1.21
CA ARG A 147 18.39 -11.32 1.03
C ARG A 147 17.14 -12.07 0.61
N GLU A 148 17.29 -13.36 0.31
CA GLU A 148 16.15 -14.23 0.07
C GLU A 148 15.20 -14.22 1.29
N SER A 149 13.93 -13.98 1.05
CA SER A 149 12.92 -13.84 2.10
C SER A 149 11.57 -14.31 1.58
N LYS A 150 10.77 -14.96 2.44
CA LYS A 150 9.38 -15.34 2.13
C LYS A 150 8.51 -14.14 1.79
N VAL A 151 8.81 -12.98 2.39
CA VAL A 151 8.07 -11.73 2.18
C VAL A 151 9.04 -10.65 1.70
N ARG A 152 9.04 -10.41 0.40
CA ARG A 152 9.94 -9.48 -0.28
C ARG A 152 9.75 -8.03 0.20
N TYR A 153 8.52 -7.60 0.39
CA TYR A 153 8.16 -6.27 0.87
C TYR A 153 7.26 -6.37 2.10
N VAL A 154 7.55 -5.58 3.10
CA VAL A 154 6.72 -5.45 4.31
C VAL A 154 6.45 -3.97 4.55
N THR A 155 5.18 -3.58 4.61
CA THR A 155 4.79 -2.22 4.98
C THR A 155 4.35 -2.20 6.43
N VAL A 156 5.01 -1.36 7.24
CA VAL A 156 4.67 -1.14 8.65
C VAL A 156 4.08 0.26 8.84
N LYS A 157 3.13 0.38 9.76
CA LYS A 157 2.49 1.64 10.15
C LYS A 157 2.96 2.04 11.54
N VAL A 158 3.21 3.33 11.75
CA VAL A 158 3.57 3.83 13.09
C VAL A 158 2.38 3.73 14.04
N HIS A 159 1.17 4.00 13.53
CA HIS A 159 -0.11 3.84 14.25
C HIS A 159 -1.18 3.29 13.31
N GLU A 160 -2.27 2.74 13.85
CA GLU A 160 -3.28 2.03 13.04
C GLU A 160 -3.92 2.90 11.95
N ASP A 161 -4.19 4.17 12.25
CA ASP A 161 -4.83 5.11 11.31
C ASP A 161 -3.87 5.69 10.26
N ALA A 162 -2.57 5.33 10.30
CA ALA A 162 -1.59 5.85 9.35
C ALA A 162 -1.90 5.40 7.93
N LYS A 163 -1.83 6.34 6.98
CA LYS A 163 -1.98 6.04 5.55
C LYS A 163 -0.81 5.22 5.05
N LYS A 164 -1.07 4.24 4.19
CA LYS A 164 -0.03 3.47 3.48
C LYS A 164 0.33 4.14 2.15
N ILE A 165 0.55 5.44 2.18
CA ILE A 165 0.90 6.23 1.01
C ILE A 165 2.30 6.79 1.21
N PHE A 166 3.20 6.52 0.27
CA PHE A 166 4.54 7.07 0.24
C PHE A 166 4.59 8.32 -0.61
N GLY A 167 5.32 9.33 -0.15
CA GLY A 167 5.61 10.54 -0.91
C GLY A 167 4.73 11.76 -0.58
N LEU A 168 3.87 11.68 0.44
CA LEU A 168 2.98 12.79 0.83
C LEU A 168 3.77 14.05 1.23
N GLU A 169 4.96 13.91 1.78
CA GLU A 169 5.83 15.02 2.21
C GLU A 169 6.35 15.89 1.05
N ARG A 170 6.29 15.37 -0.18
CA ARG A 170 6.73 16.07 -1.39
C ARG A 170 5.61 16.24 -2.43
N TRP A 171 4.42 15.78 -2.10
CA TRP A 171 3.27 15.82 -3.00
C TRP A 171 2.72 17.25 -3.14
N LYS A 172 2.37 17.60 -4.37
CA LYS A 172 1.78 18.87 -4.73
C LYS A 172 0.39 18.63 -5.31
N PRO A 173 -0.69 18.85 -4.56
CA PRO A 173 -2.06 18.52 -4.97
C PRO A 173 -2.53 19.30 -6.19
N GLU A 174 -1.92 20.45 -6.49
CA GLU A 174 -2.29 21.28 -7.64
C GLU A 174 -1.72 20.76 -8.97
N GLU A 175 -0.62 20.02 -8.91
CA GLU A 175 0.03 19.44 -10.07
C GLU A 175 -0.58 18.07 -10.43
N HIS A 176 -0.33 17.60 -11.66
CA HIS A 176 -0.71 16.23 -12.06
C HIS A 176 0.00 15.21 -11.17
N THR A 177 -0.76 14.25 -10.66
CA THR A 177 -0.26 13.22 -9.74
C THR A 177 -0.13 11.89 -10.47
N TYR A 178 1.02 11.25 -10.35
CA TYR A 178 1.20 9.85 -10.72
C TYR A 178 1.09 8.98 -9.47
N LEU A 179 0.41 7.85 -9.58
CA LEU A 179 0.22 6.92 -8.48
C LEU A 179 0.66 5.53 -8.90
N VAL A 180 1.72 5.02 -8.28
CA VAL A 180 2.32 3.71 -8.55
C VAL A 180 2.09 2.73 -7.40
N GLU A 181 2.41 1.44 -7.59
CA GLU A 181 2.30 0.45 -6.52
C GLU A 181 3.47 0.56 -5.52
N GLY A 182 4.69 0.63 -6.03
CA GLY A 182 5.92 0.57 -5.24
C GLY A 182 6.58 1.92 -4.96
N PRO A 183 7.07 2.16 -3.72
CA PRO A 183 7.79 3.39 -3.39
C PRO A 183 9.02 3.64 -4.29
N ILE A 184 9.77 2.60 -4.68
CA ILE A 184 10.96 2.77 -5.52
C ILE A 184 10.58 3.36 -6.88
N ASP A 185 9.51 2.86 -7.51
CA ASP A 185 9.03 3.33 -8.81
C ASP A 185 8.64 4.80 -8.79
N SER A 186 8.06 5.27 -7.70
CA SER A 186 7.67 6.66 -7.53
C SER A 186 8.84 7.66 -7.50
N LEU A 187 10.06 7.19 -7.29
CA LEU A 187 11.24 8.04 -7.22
C LEU A 187 11.75 8.51 -8.59
N PHE A 188 11.21 7.93 -9.66
CA PHE A 188 11.61 8.24 -11.05
C PHE A 188 10.62 9.14 -11.78
N LEU A 189 9.45 9.43 -11.18
CA LEU A 189 8.42 10.25 -11.78
C LEU A 189 8.21 11.56 -10.99
N PRO A 190 7.81 12.65 -11.68
CA PRO A 190 7.47 13.91 -11.01
C PRO A 190 6.17 13.76 -10.23
N ASN A 191 6.03 14.44 -9.10
CA ASN A 191 4.82 14.48 -8.28
C ASN A 191 4.15 13.11 -8.12
N CYS A 192 4.94 12.10 -7.77
CA CYS A 192 4.51 10.71 -7.75
C CYS A 192 4.36 10.21 -6.31
N LEU A 193 3.23 9.57 -6.06
CA LEU A 193 2.90 8.83 -4.84
C LEU A 193 2.99 7.33 -5.08
N ALA A 194 3.19 6.55 -4.01
CA ALA A 194 3.06 5.10 -4.08
C ALA A 194 2.05 4.56 -3.08
N MET A 195 1.23 3.61 -3.53
CA MET A 195 0.16 3.01 -2.72
C MET A 195 0.68 2.12 -1.59
N ALA A 196 1.83 1.47 -1.78
CA ALA A 196 2.46 0.59 -0.77
C ALA A 196 1.49 -0.38 -0.05
N GLY A 197 0.46 -0.83 -0.75
CA GLY A 197 -0.62 -1.66 -0.23
C GLY A 197 -1.82 -0.88 0.33
N ALA A 198 -1.99 0.40 -0.05
CA ALA A 198 -3.19 1.18 0.24
C ALA A 198 -4.42 0.63 -0.49
N SER A 199 -5.59 0.77 0.14
CA SER A 199 -6.89 0.44 -0.48
C SER A 199 -7.42 1.59 -1.33
N LEU A 200 -8.43 1.31 -2.17
CA LEU A 200 -9.11 2.35 -2.96
C LEU A 200 -9.68 3.48 -2.05
N GLY A 201 -10.18 3.13 -0.86
CA GLY A 201 -10.71 4.10 0.10
C GLY A 201 -9.66 5.08 0.61
N ASP A 202 -8.40 4.65 0.69
CA ASP A 202 -7.28 5.50 1.12
C ASP A 202 -6.92 6.58 0.07
N LEU A 203 -7.44 6.47 -1.16
CA LEU A 203 -7.18 7.40 -2.27
C LEU A 203 -8.22 8.52 -2.40
N SER A 204 -9.20 8.59 -1.51
CA SER A 204 -10.30 9.56 -1.56
C SER A 204 -9.87 11.03 -1.54
N PHE A 205 -8.65 11.32 -1.08
CA PHE A 205 -8.09 12.68 -1.05
C PHE A 205 -7.52 13.13 -2.41
N LEU A 206 -7.34 12.22 -3.37
CA LEU A 206 -6.79 12.52 -4.69
C LEU A 206 -7.87 13.01 -5.66
N ASN A 207 -7.52 13.99 -6.49
CA ASN A 207 -8.35 14.42 -7.60
C ASN A 207 -8.19 13.43 -8.77
N LYS A 208 -9.26 12.71 -9.12
CA LYS A 208 -9.26 11.70 -10.18
C LYS A 208 -8.91 12.27 -11.56
N GLU A 209 -9.34 13.48 -11.87
CA GLU A 209 -9.04 14.12 -13.15
C GLU A 209 -7.57 14.47 -13.32
N LYS A 210 -6.88 14.75 -12.21
CA LYS A 210 -5.46 15.10 -12.15
C LYS A 210 -4.57 13.92 -11.76
N THR A 211 -5.11 12.70 -11.63
CA THR A 211 -4.33 11.54 -11.18
C THR A 211 -4.31 10.44 -12.24
N THR A 212 -3.13 9.91 -12.52
CA THR A 212 -2.93 8.73 -13.37
C THR A 212 -2.40 7.58 -12.52
N ILE A 213 -3.09 6.45 -12.51
CA ILE A 213 -2.72 5.22 -11.82
C ILE A 213 -1.88 4.34 -12.75
N ILE A 214 -0.76 3.87 -12.23
CA ILE A 214 0.23 3.06 -12.94
C ILE A 214 0.44 1.79 -12.14
N LEU A 215 -0.09 0.68 -12.63
CA LEU A 215 0.09 -0.65 -12.04
C LEU A 215 1.22 -1.40 -12.76
N ASP A 216 1.70 -2.45 -12.12
CA ASP A 216 2.72 -3.32 -12.68
C ASP A 216 2.29 -3.92 -14.02
N ASN A 217 3.23 -4.13 -14.94
CA ASN A 217 2.99 -4.70 -16.27
C ASN A 217 2.84 -6.25 -16.19
N GLU A 218 1.82 -6.70 -15.48
CA GLU A 218 1.51 -8.11 -15.25
C GLU A 218 0.16 -8.52 -15.87
N SER A 219 0.07 -8.53 -17.19
CA SER A 219 -1.17 -8.87 -17.93
C SER A 219 -1.71 -10.27 -17.62
N ARG A 220 -0.82 -11.22 -17.35
CA ARG A 220 -1.17 -12.61 -17.00
C ARG A 220 -1.54 -12.81 -15.53
N SER A 221 -1.39 -11.76 -14.71
CA SER A 221 -1.87 -11.77 -13.34
C SER A 221 -3.40 -11.86 -13.30
N ASN A 222 -3.93 -12.62 -12.36
CA ASN A 222 -5.38 -12.59 -12.10
C ASN A 222 -5.84 -11.33 -11.37
N THR A 223 -4.91 -10.57 -10.81
CA THR A 223 -5.20 -9.42 -9.93
C THR A 223 -5.12 -8.10 -10.68
N ILE A 224 -4.04 -7.85 -11.43
CA ILE A 224 -3.75 -6.53 -12.02
C ILE A 224 -4.82 -6.09 -13.03
N PRO A 225 -5.26 -6.91 -14.04
CA PRO A 225 -6.32 -6.49 -14.94
C PRO A 225 -7.65 -6.18 -14.25
N ASN A 226 -7.96 -6.91 -13.17
CA ASN A 226 -9.17 -6.66 -12.39
C ASN A 226 -9.08 -5.34 -11.61
N LEU A 227 -7.91 -5.03 -11.04
CA LEU A 227 -7.65 -3.74 -10.39
C LEU A 227 -7.74 -2.59 -11.39
N MET A 228 -7.13 -2.72 -12.58
CA MET A 228 -7.23 -1.72 -13.65
C MET A 228 -8.70 -1.42 -13.98
N ASN A 229 -9.50 -2.46 -14.24
CA ASN A 229 -10.93 -2.31 -14.54
C ASN A 229 -11.71 -1.70 -13.37
N MET A 230 -11.37 -2.06 -12.13
CA MET A 230 -11.99 -1.45 -10.95
C MET A 230 -11.69 0.05 -10.89
N TYR A 231 -10.45 0.48 -11.14
CA TYR A 231 -10.10 1.90 -11.17
C TYR A 231 -10.81 2.63 -12.32
N LEU A 232 -10.81 2.08 -13.54
CA LEU A 232 -11.48 2.66 -14.71
C LEU A 232 -12.99 2.87 -14.48
N ARG A 233 -13.68 1.89 -13.87
CA ARG A 233 -15.11 2.00 -13.50
C ARG A 233 -15.39 3.00 -12.40
N ASN A 234 -14.38 3.40 -11.67
CA ASN A 234 -14.45 4.46 -10.67
C ASN A 234 -13.87 5.79 -11.18
N ASP A 235 -13.88 6.00 -12.50
CA ASP A 235 -13.49 7.24 -13.18
C ASP A 235 -12.01 7.65 -13.00
N TRP A 236 -11.14 6.70 -12.68
CA TRP A 236 -9.70 6.97 -12.66
C TRP A 236 -9.09 6.81 -14.05
N LYS A 237 -7.99 7.53 -14.29
CA LYS A 237 -7.11 7.30 -15.44
C LYS A 237 -6.10 6.21 -15.08
N VAL A 238 -5.92 5.24 -15.97
CA VAL A 238 -5.05 4.09 -15.77
C VAL A 238 -4.11 3.94 -16.95
N VAL A 239 -2.85 3.61 -16.69
CA VAL A 239 -1.89 3.23 -17.72
C VAL A 239 -2.12 1.77 -18.09
N VAL A 240 -2.31 1.49 -19.38
CA VAL A 240 -2.36 0.14 -19.94
C VAL A 240 -1.13 -0.06 -20.80
N TRP A 241 -0.20 -0.88 -20.35
CA TRP A 241 1.05 -1.14 -21.07
C TRP A 241 0.76 -1.92 -22.34
N LYS A 242 1.13 -1.39 -23.50
CA LYS A 242 0.87 -2.02 -24.81
C LYS A 242 1.89 -3.08 -25.20
N THR A 243 3.00 -3.14 -24.48
CA THR A 243 4.07 -4.08 -24.74
C THR A 243 4.74 -4.50 -23.44
N HIS A 244 5.18 -5.73 -23.40
CA HIS A 244 6.11 -6.22 -22.38
C HIS A 244 7.56 -6.11 -22.84
N TRP A 245 7.77 -5.77 -24.11
CA TRP A 245 9.06 -5.79 -24.78
C TRP A 245 9.62 -4.40 -24.97
N ILE A 246 10.92 -4.24 -24.79
CA ILE A 246 11.63 -2.99 -25.03
C ILE A 246 12.86 -3.28 -25.89
N GLY A 247 12.97 -2.56 -27.02
CA GLY A 247 14.08 -2.72 -27.94
C GLY A 247 14.04 -4.01 -28.76
N ASP A 248 15.16 -4.30 -29.45
CA ASP A 248 15.29 -5.42 -30.36
C ASP A 248 15.63 -6.74 -29.64
N ASP A 249 16.05 -6.67 -28.36
CA ASP A 249 16.58 -7.80 -27.59
C ASP A 249 15.52 -8.57 -26.77
N ASN A 250 14.23 -8.34 -27.04
CA ASN A 250 13.12 -8.97 -26.29
C ASN A 250 13.19 -8.78 -24.76
N ASP A 251 13.78 -7.72 -24.28
CA ASP A 251 13.79 -7.40 -22.87
C ASP A 251 12.39 -7.14 -22.34
N THR A 252 12.02 -7.83 -21.29
CA THR A 252 10.73 -7.64 -20.63
C THR A 252 10.88 -6.71 -19.42
N PHE A 253 9.84 -5.92 -19.14
CA PHE A 253 9.78 -5.10 -17.94
C PHE A 253 8.48 -5.38 -17.17
N LYS A 254 8.57 -5.31 -15.86
CA LYS A 254 7.44 -5.45 -14.97
C LYS A 254 6.97 -4.10 -14.41
N ASP A 255 7.91 -3.26 -14.01
CA ASP A 255 7.67 -2.01 -13.30
C ASP A 255 8.53 -0.86 -13.87
N ILE A 256 8.35 0.34 -13.32
CA ILE A 256 9.10 1.53 -13.76
C ILE A 256 10.59 1.38 -13.48
N ASN A 257 10.95 0.76 -12.36
CA ASN A 257 12.36 0.56 -12.04
C ASN A 257 13.05 -0.39 -13.03
N ASP A 258 12.36 -1.40 -13.53
CA ASP A 258 12.90 -2.26 -14.59
C ASP A 258 13.18 -1.46 -15.85
N LEU A 259 12.28 -0.55 -16.26
CA LEU A 259 12.50 0.36 -17.39
C LEU A 259 13.77 1.21 -17.22
N ILE A 260 14.01 1.72 -16.03
CA ILE A 260 15.22 2.47 -15.68
C ILE A 260 16.48 1.59 -15.79
N ILE A 261 16.42 0.36 -15.30
CA ILE A 261 17.52 -0.61 -15.37
C ILE A 261 17.83 -0.96 -16.83
N LEU A 262 16.80 -1.09 -17.66
CA LEU A 262 16.90 -1.30 -19.11
C LEU A 262 17.37 -0.05 -19.89
N GLY A 263 17.67 1.05 -19.21
CA GLY A 263 18.28 2.24 -19.80
C GLY A 263 17.30 3.30 -20.30
N ARG A 264 16.00 3.17 -20.00
CA ARG A 264 15.04 4.25 -20.31
C ARG A 264 15.22 5.41 -19.36
N SER A 265 15.22 6.62 -19.89
CA SER A 265 15.24 7.83 -19.07
C SER A 265 13.85 8.10 -18.45
N PRO A 266 13.77 8.84 -17.31
CA PRO A 266 12.49 9.26 -16.76
C PRO A 266 11.59 9.99 -17.75
N ALA A 267 12.16 10.80 -18.66
CA ALA A 267 11.40 11.51 -19.68
C ALA A 267 10.76 10.55 -20.69
N GLN A 268 11.49 9.52 -21.15
CA GLN A 268 10.96 8.50 -22.05
C GLN A 268 9.86 7.68 -21.39
N ILE A 269 10.04 7.34 -20.09
CA ILE A 269 9.02 6.63 -19.32
C ILE A 269 7.75 7.48 -19.19
N LEU A 270 7.89 8.76 -18.90
CA LEU A 270 6.76 9.70 -18.81
C LEU A 270 6.02 9.81 -20.16
N GLU A 271 6.73 9.83 -21.27
CA GLU A 271 6.12 9.80 -22.60
C GLU A 271 5.34 8.50 -22.85
N MET A 272 5.91 7.35 -22.47
CA MET A 272 5.22 6.05 -22.53
C MET A 272 3.94 6.03 -21.68
N ILE A 273 4.01 6.54 -20.45
CA ILE A 273 2.86 6.66 -19.54
C ILE A 273 1.76 7.51 -20.20
N ASN A 274 2.11 8.70 -20.70
CA ASN A 274 1.14 9.62 -21.28
C ASN A 274 0.46 9.04 -22.54
N LYS A 275 1.21 8.33 -23.38
CA LYS A 275 0.68 7.66 -24.58
C LYS A 275 -0.25 6.49 -24.25
N ASN A 276 -0.07 5.85 -23.12
CA ASN A 276 -0.80 4.64 -22.71
C ASN A 276 -1.77 4.87 -21.54
N THR A 277 -2.10 6.12 -21.26
CA THR A 277 -3.10 6.49 -20.24
C THR A 277 -4.50 6.51 -20.84
N TYR A 278 -5.42 5.78 -20.24
CA TYR A 278 -6.80 5.63 -20.67
C TYR A 278 -7.79 5.85 -19.51
N SER A 279 -9.05 6.10 -19.86
CA SER A 279 -10.17 6.23 -18.91
C SER A 279 -11.45 5.62 -19.49
N GLY A 280 -12.42 5.31 -18.63
CA GLY A 280 -13.75 4.82 -18.97
C GLY A 280 -13.71 3.57 -19.87
N LEU A 281 -14.74 3.41 -20.72
CA LEU A 281 -14.92 2.23 -21.58
C LEU A 281 -13.75 1.96 -22.52
N ARG A 282 -13.08 3.02 -23.01
CA ARG A 282 -11.89 2.85 -23.84
C ARG A 282 -10.78 2.16 -23.06
N GLY A 283 -10.60 2.54 -21.80
CA GLY A 283 -9.61 1.91 -20.91
C GLY A 283 -9.93 0.43 -20.67
N GLU A 284 -11.19 0.07 -20.40
CA GLU A 284 -11.61 -1.31 -20.20
C GLU A 284 -11.36 -2.17 -21.47
N TRP A 285 -11.60 -1.59 -22.65
CA TRP A 285 -11.30 -2.27 -23.92
C TRP A 285 -9.78 -2.49 -24.10
N GLU A 286 -8.95 -1.49 -23.81
CA GLU A 286 -7.48 -1.61 -23.90
C GLU A 286 -6.95 -2.65 -22.89
N VAL A 287 -7.49 -2.72 -21.67
CA VAL A 287 -7.14 -3.75 -20.68
C VAL A 287 -7.49 -5.15 -21.20
N SER A 288 -8.65 -5.30 -21.85
CA SER A 288 -9.07 -6.58 -22.42
C SER A 288 -8.12 -7.04 -23.52
N ASN A 289 -7.72 -6.13 -24.42
CA ASN A 289 -6.74 -6.42 -25.48
C ASN A 289 -5.37 -6.75 -24.91
N TRP A 290 -4.89 -5.95 -23.94
CA TRP A 290 -3.62 -6.19 -23.28
C TRP A 290 -3.54 -7.58 -22.64
N LYS A 291 -4.63 -8.06 -22.03
CA LYS A 291 -4.72 -9.40 -21.46
C LYS A 291 -4.67 -10.52 -22.52
N LEU A 292 -5.18 -10.28 -23.72
CA LEU A 292 -5.26 -11.27 -24.80
C LEU A 292 -3.94 -11.42 -25.57
N TYR A 293 -3.19 -10.33 -25.74
CA TYR A 293 -2.03 -10.28 -26.63
C TYR A 293 -0.67 -10.20 -25.90
N SER A 294 -0.65 -10.44 -24.59
CA SER A 294 0.56 -10.43 -23.75
C SER A 294 1.03 -11.80 -23.27
#